data_8db437c9313adf9133c6ea7114ac83de
#
_entry.id   8db437c9313adf9133c6ea7114ac83de
#
_cell.length_a   1.000
_cell.length_b   1.000
_cell.length_c   1.000
_cell.angle_alpha   90.00
_cell.angle_beta   90.00
_cell.angle_gamma   90.00
#
_symmetry.space_group_name_H-M   'P 1'
#
loop_
_entity.id
_entity.type
_entity.pdbx_description
1 polymer ?
#
loop_
_entity_poly.entity_id
_entity_poly.type
_entity_poly.pdbx_seq_one_letter_code
_entity_poly.pdbx_strand_id
1 'polypeptide(L)'
;MNIISGIFKSIKIKTSKDLSYRPTKSLVRKSIFDSLNYFNFNSVCDLFSGTGIIGFESASRGAKFVTFVDNNYRAIKLIQENAITMEGPHYSYFQKDVFSFLKNSNSYDLIYADPPYGMYDSIKLVKQIFKHLNKQGKLFLECDKKQNPFLDSIVKDYGQTRILHWENN
;
A
#
# COMPACT_ATOMS: atom_id res chain seq x y z
N MET A 1 -12.25 -2.26 -9.87
CA MET A 1 -10.97 -1.61 -10.29
C MET A 1 -10.14 -2.63 -11.04
N ASN A 2 -9.25 -2.20 -11.95
CA ASN A 2 -8.42 -3.15 -12.72
C ASN A 2 -6.94 -2.95 -12.38
N ILE A 3 -6.17 -4.03 -12.46
CA ILE A 3 -4.71 -4.01 -12.45
C ILE A 3 -4.22 -3.29 -13.71
N ILE A 4 -3.25 -2.38 -13.56
CA ILE A 4 -2.81 -1.48 -14.64
C ILE A 4 -1.71 -2.12 -15.49
N SER A 5 -0.79 -2.87 -14.89
CA SER A 5 0.41 -3.40 -15.56
C SER A 5 0.86 -4.73 -14.96
N GLY A 6 1.82 -5.38 -15.63
CA GLY A 6 2.42 -6.63 -15.17
C GLY A 6 1.65 -7.89 -15.62
N ILE A 7 1.96 -9.02 -14.97
CA ILE A 7 1.44 -10.35 -15.36
C ILE A 7 -0.08 -10.49 -15.15
N PHE A 8 -0.67 -9.71 -14.22
CA PHE A 8 -2.10 -9.70 -13.94
C PHE A 8 -2.82 -8.51 -14.57
N LYS A 9 -2.21 -7.82 -15.55
CA LYS A 9 -2.81 -6.67 -16.23
C LYS A 9 -4.24 -6.97 -16.67
N SER A 10 -5.13 -6.00 -16.44
CA SER A 10 -6.57 -6.03 -16.77
C SER A 10 -7.43 -6.95 -15.89
N ILE A 11 -6.87 -7.74 -14.97
CA ILE A 11 -7.68 -8.47 -13.99
C ILE A 11 -8.49 -7.46 -13.18
N LYS A 12 -9.78 -7.72 -13.05
CA LYS A 12 -10.73 -6.88 -12.33
C LYS A 12 -10.76 -7.27 -10.85
N ILE A 13 -10.37 -6.36 -9.97
CA ILE A 13 -10.49 -6.51 -8.53
C ILE A 13 -11.95 -6.31 -8.12
N LYS A 14 -12.52 -7.29 -7.42
CA LYS A 14 -13.82 -7.16 -6.76
C LYS A 14 -13.75 -6.04 -5.73
N THR A 15 -14.82 -5.30 -5.60
CA THR A 15 -14.99 -4.22 -4.62
C THR A 15 -16.33 -4.39 -3.93
N SER A 16 -16.48 -3.91 -2.70
CA SER A 16 -17.74 -3.91 -1.99
C SER A 16 -18.19 -2.48 -1.71
N LYS A 17 -19.48 -2.20 -1.90
CA LYS A 17 -20.09 -0.91 -1.55
C LYS A 17 -20.20 -0.71 -0.03
N ASP A 18 -20.18 -1.82 0.73
CA ASP A 18 -20.30 -1.81 2.19
C ASP A 18 -18.99 -1.48 2.90
N LEU A 19 -17.89 -1.41 2.15
CA LEU A 19 -16.60 -1.02 2.67
C LEU A 19 -16.43 0.49 2.49
N SER A 20 -16.42 1.21 3.62
CA SER A 20 -16.15 2.65 3.66
C SER A 20 -14.66 2.90 3.42
N TYR A 21 -14.19 2.69 2.20
CA TYR A 21 -12.84 3.09 1.79
C TYR A 21 -12.92 4.00 0.58
N ARG A 22 -11.96 4.92 0.50
CA ARG A 22 -11.74 5.74 -0.69
C ARG A 22 -10.80 4.97 -1.63
N PRO A 23 -11.25 4.54 -2.82
CA PRO A 23 -10.35 3.83 -3.72
C PRO A 23 -9.21 4.73 -4.18
N THR A 24 -7.97 4.25 -4.06
CA THR A 24 -6.83 4.92 -4.67
C THR A 24 -7.07 5.09 -6.16
N LYS A 25 -7.10 6.33 -6.63
CA LYS A 25 -7.39 6.63 -8.03
C LYS A 25 -6.36 5.98 -8.94
N SER A 26 -6.79 5.50 -10.11
CA SER A 26 -5.88 4.86 -11.09
C SER A 26 -4.71 5.75 -11.48
N LEU A 27 -4.92 7.07 -11.56
CA LEU A 27 -3.86 8.05 -11.82
C LEU A 27 -2.82 8.07 -10.71
N VAL A 28 -3.24 8.04 -9.43
CA VAL A 28 -2.34 8.01 -8.27
C VAL A 28 -1.52 6.73 -8.29
N ARG A 29 -2.17 5.56 -8.44
CA ARG A 29 -1.47 4.27 -8.57
C ARG A 29 -0.46 4.29 -9.70
N LYS A 30 -0.88 4.67 -10.91
CA LYS A 30 0.02 4.75 -12.06
C LYS A 30 1.24 5.59 -11.73
N SER A 31 1.05 6.76 -11.16
CA SER A 31 2.15 7.66 -10.83
C SER A 31 3.07 7.13 -9.73
N ILE A 32 2.55 6.44 -8.71
CA ILE A 32 3.38 5.77 -7.70
C ILE A 32 4.31 4.77 -8.37
N PHE A 33 3.76 3.84 -9.15
CA PHE A 33 4.55 2.80 -9.79
C PHE A 33 5.46 3.33 -10.90
N ASP A 34 5.07 4.35 -11.64
CA ASP A 34 5.92 5.01 -12.63
C ASP A 34 7.12 5.73 -11.97
N SER A 35 6.94 6.24 -10.74
CA SER A 35 8.03 6.87 -10.01
C SER A 35 9.09 5.91 -9.46
N LEU A 36 8.82 4.63 -9.50
CA LEU A 36 9.77 3.59 -9.08
C LEU A 36 10.78 3.24 -10.17
N ASN A 37 10.77 3.92 -11.34
CA ASN A 37 11.61 3.75 -12.54
C ASN A 37 11.84 2.28 -12.94
N TYR A 38 12.16 1.44 -11.97
CA TYR A 38 12.36 0.01 -12.09
C TYR A 38 11.70 -0.67 -10.88
N PHE A 39 10.70 -1.53 -11.11
CA PHE A 39 10.09 -2.27 -10.03
C PHE A 39 10.97 -3.48 -9.67
N ASN A 40 11.77 -3.35 -8.63
CA ASN A 40 12.68 -4.40 -8.13
C ASN A 40 12.46 -4.66 -6.62
N PHE A 41 11.21 -4.74 -6.22
CA PHE A 41 10.82 -4.98 -4.83
C PHE A 41 10.29 -6.41 -4.69
N ASN A 42 10.97 -7.23 -3.87
CA ASN A 42 10.56 -8.60 -3.60
C ASN A 42 9.45 -8.68 -2.58
N SER A 43 9.55 -7.87 -1.51
CA SER A 43 8.66 -7.87 -0.36
C SER A 43 7.91 -6.53 -0.25
N VAL A 44 6.59 -6.60 -0.27
CA VAL A 44 5.71 -5.42 -0.25
C VAL A 44 4.72 -5.53 0.89
N CYS A 45 4.50 -4.45 1.63
CA CYS A 45 3.47 -4.34 2.64
C CYS A 45 2.47 -3.23 2.27
N ASP A 46 1.21 -3.62 2.13
CA ASP A 46 0.07 -2.74 1.88
C ASP A 46 -0.66 -2.53 3.21
N LEU A 47 -0.42 -1.39 3.86
CA LEU A 47 -1.03 -1.00 5.13
C LEU A 47 -2.31 -0.21 4.88
N PHE A 48 -3.37 -0.50 5.64
CA PHE A 48 -4.72 -0.01 5.37
C PHE A 48 -5.22 -0.47 4.00
N SER A 49 -5.04 -1.75 3.72
CA SER A 49 -5.10 -2.34 2.37
C SER A 49 -6.44 -2.15 1.65
N GLY A 50 -7.55 -1.99 2.36
CA GLY A 50 -8.89 -1.81 1.78
C GLY A 50 -9.26 -2.90 0.76
N THR A 51 -9.14 -2.60 -0.54
CA THR A 51 -9.36 -3.58 -1.62
C THR A 51 -8.14 -4.43 -1.96
N GLY A 52 -6.97 -4.09 -1.41
CA GLY A 52 -5.70 -4.71 -1.74
C GLY A 52 -5.11 -4.30 -3.09
N ILE A 53 -5.65 -3.25 -3.72
CA ILE A 53 -5.27 -2.90 -5.11
C ILE A 53 -3.80 -2.55 -5.26
N ILE A 54 -3.17 -1.92 -4.27
CA ILE A 54 -1.73 -1.59 -4.29
C ILE A 54 -0.88 -2.86 -4.17
N GLY A 55 -1.22 -3.73 -3.23
CA GLY A 55 -0.52 -5.02 -3.07
C GLY A 55 -0.64 -5.89 -4.32
N PHE A 56 -1.82 -5.99 -4.92
CA PHE A 56 -2.02 -6.75 -6.16
C PHE A 56 -1.33 -6.13 -7.37
N GLU A 57 -1.30 -4.82 -7.49
CA GLU A 57 -0.52 -4.13 -8.53
C GLU A 57 0.99 -4.43 -8.36
N SER A 58 1.48 -4.45 -7.11
CA SER A 58 2.87 -4.81 -6.78
C SER A 58 3.16 -6.27 -7.16
N ALA A 59 2.28 -7.19 -6.81
CA ALA A 59 2.36 -8.60 -7.20
C ALA A 59 2.42 -8.76 -8.72
N SER A 60 1.56 -8.06 -9.44
CA SER A 60 1.51 -8.08 -10.90
C SER A 60 2.81 -7.59 -11.55
N ARG A 61 3.55 -6.71 -10.88
CA ARG A 61 4.82 -6.15 -11.35
C ARG A 61 6.06 -6.94 -10.89
N GLY A 62 5.87 -8.04 -10.15
CA GLY A 62 6.94 -8.96 -9.80
C GLY A 62 7.26 -9.09 -8.31
N ALA A 63 6.51 -8.46 -7.41
CA ALA A 63 6.67 -8.74 -5.99
C ALA A 63 6.33 -10.20 -5.69
N LYS A 64 7.24 -10.89 -4.98
CA LYS A 64 7.07 -12.31 -4.62
C LYS A 64 6.33 -12.51 -3.31
N PHE A 65 6.47 -11.56 -2.39
CA PHE A 65 5.84 -11.60 -1.07
C PHE A 65 5.04 -10.32 -0.86
N VAL A 66 3.73 -10.45 -0.69
CA VAL A 66 2.84 -9.32 -0.47
C VAL A 66 2.06 -9.52 0.81
N THR A 67 2.20 -8.58 1.71
CA THR A 67 1.50 -8.56 3.00
C THR A 67 0.40 -7.51 2.97
N PHE A 68 -0.82 -7.92 3.28
CA PHE A 68 -1.98 -7.05 3.41
C PHE A 68 -2.35 -6.89 4.88
N VAL A 69 -2.54 -5.65 5.31
CA VAL A 69 -2.92 -5.32 6.69
C VAL A 69 -4.13 -4.38 6.67
N ASP A 70 -5.20 -4.81 7.29
CA ASP A 70 -6.40 -3.98 7.50
C ASP A 70 -7.08 -4.40 8.81
N ASN A 71 -7.68 -3.46 9.53
CA ASN A 71 -8.42 -3.79 10.74
C ASN A 71 -9.83 -4.33 10.43
N ASN A 72 -10.33 -4.13 9.22
CA ASN A 72 -11.65 -4.55 8.79
C ASN A 72 -11.63 -6.00 8.26
N TYR A 73 -12.31 -6.90 8.94
CA TYR A 73 -12.46 -8.30 8.53
C TYR A 73 -12.99 -8.45 7.09
N ARG A 74 -13.97 -7.61 6.69
CA ARG A 74 -14.58 -7.69 5.35
C ARG A 74 -13.58 -7.30 4.26
N ALA A 75 -12.67 -6.35 4.56
CA ALA A 75 -11.59 -5.98 3.65
C ALA A 75 -10.62 -7.15 3.45
N ILE A 76 -10.16 -7.77 4.52
CA ILE A 76 -9.27 -8.94 4.45
C ILE A 76 -9.92 -10.11 3.69
N LYS A 77 -11.19 -10.41 3.97
CA LYS A 77 -11.93 -11.45 3.24
C LYS A 77 -12.02 -11.14 1.74
N LEU A 78 -12.32 -9.90 1.37
CA LEU A 78 -12.39 -9.48 -0.03
C LEU A 78 -11.02 -9.60 -0.73
N ILE A 79 -9.94 -9.24 -0.04
CA ILE A 79 -8.57 -9.41 -0.56
C ILE A 79 -8.27 -10.89 -0.80
N GLN A 80 -8.61 -11.78 0.13
CA GLN A 80 -8.42 -13.22 -0.04
C GLN A 80 -9.20 -13.77 -1.25
N GLU A 81 -10.45 -13.34 -1.44
CA GLU A 81 -11.25 -13.71 -2.61
C GLU A 81 -10.65 -13.21 -3.93
N ASN A 82 -10.06 -12.02 -3.95
CA ASN A 82 -9.38 -11.46 -5.12
C ASN A 82 -8.08 -12.21 -5.43
N ALA A 83 -7.35 -12.64 -4.40
CA ALA A 83 -6.07 -13.33 -4.55
C ALA A 83 -6.18 -14.66 -5.30
N ILE A 84 -7.35 -15.33 -5.25
CA ILE A 84 -7.59 -16.61 -5.93
C ILE A 84 -7.31 -16.53 -7.44
N THR A 85 -7.54 -15.37 -8.05
CA THR A 85 -7.33 -15.15 -9.49
C THR A 85 -5.93 -14.66 -9.86
N MET A 86 -5.04 -14.53 -8.88
CA MET A 86 -3.69 -13.96 -9.05
C MET A 86 -2.66 -14.86 -8.38
N GLU A 87 -2.53 -16.09 -8.91
CA GLU A 87 -1.62 -17.10 -8.40
C GLU A 87 -0.15 -16.78 -8.69
N GLY A 88 0.75 -17.31 -7.87
CA GLY A 88 2.20 -17.22 -8.00
C GLY A 88 2.88 -16.49 -6.86
N PRO A 89 2.52 -15.23 -6.52
CA PRO A 89 3.07 -14.56 -5.35
C PRO A 89 2.60 -15.18 -4.03
N HIS A 90 3.42 -15.04 -3.01
CA HIS A 90 3.05 -15.38 -1.63
C HIS A 90 2.27 -14.23 -1.00
N TYR A 91 1.03 -14.47 -0.58
CA TYR A 91 0.17 -13.50 0.08
C TYR A 91 0.03 -13.79 1.57
N SER A 92 0.26 -12.79 2.41
CA SER A 92 -0.01 -12.82 3.85
C SER A 92 -1.09 -11.81 4.21
N TYR A 93 -2.02 -12.21 5.08
CA TYR A 93 -3.19 -11.40 5.43
C TYR A 93 -3.26 -11.21 6.94
N PHE A 94 -3.35 -9.96 7.39
CA PHE A 94 -3.43 -9.62 8.80
C PHE A 94 -4.62 -8.72 9.08
N GLN A 95 -5.63 -9.27 9.77
CA GLN A 95 -6.70 -8.47 10.33
C GLN A 95 -6.24 -7.87 11.65
N LYS A 96 -5.57 -6.72 11.59
CA LYS A 96 -5.00 -6.04 12.76
C LYS A 96 -5.02 -4.52 12.59
N ASP A 97 -5.04 -3.82 13.72
CA ASP A 97 -4.60 -2.42 13.74
C ASP A 97 -3.13 -2.32 13.31
N VAL A 98 -2.81 -1.29 12.54
CA VAL A 98 -1.49 -1.12 11.93
C VAL A 98 -0.38 -0.98 12.97
N PHE A 99 -0.58 -0.23 14.06
CA PHE A 99 0.43 -0.13 15.12
C PHE A 99 0.65 -1.47 15.84
N SER A 100 -0.41 -2.25 16.04
CA SER A 100 -0.33 -3.59 16.63
C SER A 100 0.39 -4.57 15.70
N PHE A 101 0.18 -4.47 14.39
CA PHE A 101 0.89 -5.25 13.39
C PHE A 101 2.38 -4.91 13.38
N LEU A 102 2.73 -3.62 13.34
CA LEU A 102 4.11 -3.15 13.26
C LEU A 102 4.98 -3.54 14.48
N LYS A 103 4.39 -3.86 15.64
CA LYS A 103 5.18 -4.32 16.82
C LYS A 103 6.02 -5.57 16.55
N ASN A 104 5.53 -6.48 15.70
CA ASN A 104 6.15 -7.77 15.42
C ASN A 104 6.21 -8.05 13.90
N SER A 105 6.32 -7.00 13.09
CA SER A 105 6.38 -7.11 11.63
C SER A 105 7.80 -7.41 11.16
N ASN A 106 7.89 -8.07 10.01
CA ASN A 106 9.12 -8.15 9.22
C ASN A 106 9.47 -6.79 8.61
N SER A 107 10.63 -6.72 7.94
CA SER A 107 11.00 -5.60 7.09
C SER A 107 10.63 -5.86 5.64
N TYR A 108 10.39 -4.78 4.88
CA TYR A 108 9.90 -4.81 3.49
C TYR A 108 10.70 -3.88 2.60
N ASP A 109 10.74 -4.19 1.31
CA ASP A 109 11.38 -3.35 0.30
C ASP A 109 10.48 -2.17 -0.10
N LEU A 110 9.16 -2.38 -0.04
CA LEU A 110 8.17 -1.35 -0.33
C LEU A 110 7.05 -1.42 0.70
N ILE A 111 6.74 -0.29 1.32
CA ILE A 111 5.57 -0.13 2.17
C ILE A 111 4.70 0.99 1.60
N TYR A 112 3.41 0.70 1.45
CA TYR A 112 2.39 1.68 1.14
C TYR A 112 1.43 1.81 2.31
N ALA A 113 1.02 3.03 2.64
CA ALA A 113 0.08 3.33 3.70
C ALA A 113 -0.94 4.38 3.25
N ASP A 114 -2.24 4.06 3.37
CA ASP A 114 -3.36 4.96 3.10
C ASP A 114 -4.28 5.04 4.34
N PRO A 115 -3.83 5.67 5.44
CA PRO A 115 -4.61 5.77 6.66
C PRO A 115 -5.87 6.61 6.44
N PRO A 116 -6.99 6.30 7.13
CA PRO A 116 -8.16 7.16 7.15
C PRO A 116 -7.78 8.57 7.62
N TYR A 117 -8.17 9.59 6.85
CA TYR A 117 -7.76 10.97 7.11
C TYR A 117 -8.16 11.45 8.50
N GLY A 118 -7.21 12.07 9.21
CA GLY A 118 -7.42 12.63 10.53
C GLY A 118 -7.50 11.63 11.68
N MET A 119 -7.44 10.32 11.42
CA MET A 119 -7.52 9.29 12.47
C MET A 119 -6.16 8.87 13.02
N TYR A 120 -5.08 9.16 12.30
CA TYR A 120 -3.73 8.76 12.68
C TYR A 120 -2.79 9.96 12.71
N ASP A 121 -1.90 9.99 13.70
CA ASP A 121 -0.73 10.88 13.68
C ASP A 121 0.25 10.37 12.62
N SER A 122 0.29 11.07 11.49
CA SER A 122 1.09 10.69 10.32
C SER A 122 2.58 10.62 10.63
N ILE A 123 3.10 11.51 11.48
CA ILE A 123 4.53 11.54 11.84
C ILE A 123 4.88 10.31 12.68
N LYS A 124 4.04 10.00 13.68
CA LYS A 124 4.22 8.82 14.53
C LYS A 124 4.12 7.54 13.71
N LEU A 125 3.15 7.47 12.80
CA LEU A 125 2.96 6.32 11.91
C LEU A 125 4.19 6.08 11.04
N VAL A 126 4.67 7.10 10.34
CA VAL A 126 5.84 7.03 9.46
C VAL A 126 7.08 6.62 10.24
N LYS A 127 7.33 7.20 11.43
CA LYS A 127 8.46 6.81 12.29
C LYS A 127 8.42 5.33 12.70
N GLN A 128 7.23 4.75 12.90
CA GLN A 128 7.13 3.31 13.19
C GLN A 128 7.37 2.47 11.93
N ILE A 129 6.80 2.88 10.79
CA ILE A 129 6.98 2.18 9.52
C ILE A 129 8.46 2.13 9.11
N PHE A 130 9.21 3.22 9.30
CA PHE A 130 10.64 3.27 8.95
C PHE A 130 11.48 2.18 9.60
N LYS A 131 11.11 1.68 10.78
CA LYS A 131 11.80 0.57 11.47
C LYS A 131 11.67 -0.77 10.72
N HIS A 132 10.74 -0.83 9.76
CA HIS A 132 10.41 -2.01 8.98
C HIS A 132 10.71 -1.84 7.49
N LEU A 133 11.49 -0.82 7.11
CA LEU A 133 11.99 -0.67 5.77
C LEU A 133 13.39 -1.30 5.64
N ASN A 134 13.55 -2.16 4.65
CA ASN A 134 14.86 -2.63 4.24
C ASN A 134 15.74 -1.47 3.75
N LYS A 135 17.05 -1.67 3.71
CA LYS A 135 17.97 -0.72 3.08
C LYS A 135 17.56 -0.51 1.62
N GLN A 136 17.53 0.73 1.15
CA GLN A 136 16.99 1.16 -0.15
C GLN A 136 15.48 0.89 -0.33
N GLY A 137 14.80 0.48 0.72
CA GLY A 137 13.35 0.33 0.72
C GLY A 137 12.63 1.67 0.62
N LYS A 138 11.42 1.64 0.09
CA LYS A 138 10.61 2.85 -0.13
C LYS A 138 9.31 2.82 0.64
N LEU A 139 8.94 3.97 1.19
CA LEU A 139 7.65 4.21 1.82
C LEU A 139 6.86 5.23 1.01
N PHE A 140 5.59 4.91 0.75
CA PHE A 140 4.60 5.86 0.23
C PHE A 140 3.46 6.01 1.25
N LEU A 141 3.17 7.25 1.62
CA LEU A 141 2.02 7.62 2.44
C LEU A 141 1.04 8.43 1.60
N GLU A 142 -0.18 7.93 1.45
CA GLU A 142 -1.30 8.72 0.92
C GLU A 142 -1.93 9.52 2.05
N CYS A 143 -2.16 10.82 1.82
CA CYS A 143 -2.78 11.70 2.80
C CYS A 143 -3.59 12.82 2.12
N ASP A 144 -4.34 13.58 2.93
CA ASP A 144 -5.00 14.80 2.46
C ASP A 144 -3.95 15.84 2.06
N LYS A 145 -4.23 16.61 1.01
CA LYS A 145 -3.35 17.70 0.55
C LYS A 145 -3.05 18.75 1.63
N LYS A 146 -3.91 18.86 2.64
CA LYS A 146 -3.69 19.75 3.79
C LYS A 146 -2.59 19.29 4.74
N GLN A 147 -2.18 18.02 4.65
CA GLN A 147 -1.05 17.49 5.42
C GLN A 147 0.24 18.16 4.96
N ASN A 148 0.89 18.92 5.82
CA ASN A 148 2.21 19.48 5.51
C ASN A 148 3.25 18.38 5.35
N PRO A 149 4.21 18.51 4.39
CA PRO A 149 5.35 17.61 4.29
C PRO A 149 6.16 17.56 5.59
N PHE A 150 6.75 16.42 5.89
CA PHE A 150 7.56 16.21 7.09
C PHE A 150 8.65 15.16 6.83
N LEU A 151 9.68 15.12 7.69
CA LEU A 151 10.81 14.18 7.60
C LEU A 151 11.44 14.14 6.19
N ASP A 152 11.64 15.30 5.58
CA ASP A 152 12.25 15.47 4.24
C ASP A 152 11.59 14.62 3.14
N SER A 153 10.27 14.44 3.23
CA SER A 153 9.50 13.71 2.24
C SER A 153 9.54 14.35 0.86
N ILE A 154 9.61 13.52 -0.18
CA ILE A 154 9.34 13.95 -1.54
C ILE A 154 7.80 13.99 -1.73
N VAL A 155 7.29 15.06 -2.32
CA VAL A 155 5.85 15.37 -2.40
C VAL A 155 5.34 15.24 -3.83
N LYS A 156 4.18 14.60 -4.01
CA LYS A 156 3.41 14.62 -5.26
C LYS A 156 1.93 14.83 -4.96
N ASP A 157 1.33 15.83 -5.60
CA ASP A 157 -0.08 16.19 -5.41
C ASP A 157 -0.97 15.73 -6.57
N TYR A 158 -2.15 15.19 -6.23
CA TYR A 158 -3.16 14.70 -7.17
C TYR A 158 -4.55 15.18 -6.74
N GLY A 159 -4.90 16.42 -7.11
CA GLY A 159 -6.14 17.06 -6.67
C GLY A 159 -6.13 17.28 -5.15
N GLN A 160 -6.98 16.59 -4.42
CA GLN A 160 -7.05 16.66 -2.95
C GLN A 160 -6.20 15.57 -2.25
N THR A 161 -5.58 14.70 -3.03
CA THR A 161 -4.70 13.64 -2.51
C THR A 161 -3.25 14.10 -2.62
N ARG A 162 -2.49 13.87 -1.57
CA ARG A 162 -1.03 14.05 -1.52
C ARG A 162 -0.37 12.70 -1.27
N ILE A 163 0.70 12.43 -2.01
CA ILE A 163 1.62 11.33 -1.73
C ILE A 163 2.90 11.90 -1.18
N LEU A 164 3.25 11.49 0.01
CA LEU A 164 4.57 11.70 0.60
C LEU A 164 5.37 10.42 0.44
N HIS A 165 6.61 10.52 -0.02
CA HIS A 165 7.44 9.33 -0.11
C HIS A 165 8.87 9.55 0.38
N TRP A 166 9.49 8.46 0.83
CA TRP A 166 10.83 8.39 1.38
C TRP A 166 11.55 7.14 0.89
N GLU A 167 12.87 7.18 0.93
CA GLU A 167 13.76 6.05 0.72
C GLU A 167 14.65 5.85 1.96
N ASN A 168 14.83 4.61 2.39
CA ASN A 168 15.70 4.26 3.50
C ASN A 168 17.13 4.01 2.98
N ASN A 169 18.00 4.99 3.12
CA ASN A 169 19.40 4.96 2.64
C ASN A 169 20.30 4.10 3.53
#